data_0ea183549167f1d006eaefaafa0acd54
#
_entry.id   0ea183549167f1d006eaefaafa0acd54
#
_cell.length_a   1.000
_cell.length_b   1.000
_cell.length_c   1.000
_cell.angle_alpha   90.00
_cell.angle_beta   90.00
_cell.angle_gamma   90.00
#
_symmetry.space_group_name_H-M   'P 1'
#
loop_
_entity.id
_entity.type
_entity.pdbx_description
1 polymer ?
#
loop_
_entity_poly.entity_id
_entity_poly.type
_entity_poly.pdbx_seq_one_letter_code
_entity_poly.pdbx_strand_id
1 'polypeptide(L)'
;MNQRKGTTVSAGSFGFKSALTGLALLALGSCSPQFRNHGYVPDETELATLVVGVNTRDEVSEAFGVPVMSGMQGAGGYYYIHTRVRHMTYKEPVVIERDVVAISFDDEDVLTNIGRYSLKDGKVITLSRRVTKSGDVNKGVLRQLFANIGNISAGSLLE
;
A
#
# COMPACT_ATOMS: atom_id res chain seq x y z
N MET A 1 -35.08 -15.21 77.73
CA MET A 1 -35.63 -14.95 76.40
C MET A 1 -34.75 -13.95 75.75
N ASN A 2 -33.87 -14.39 74.84
CA ASN A 2 -32.84 -13.54 74.21
C ASN A 2 -33.08 -13.56 72.69
N GLN A 3 -33.66 -12.50 72.14
CA GLN A 3 -33.93 -12.32 70.73
C GLN A 3 -32.64 -11.86 70.02
N ARG A 4 -32.06 -12.72 69.20
CA ARG A 4 -30.96 -12.33 68.30
C ARG A 4 -31.58 -11.67 67.04
N LYS A 5 -31.33 -10.39 66.89
CA LYS A 5 -31.58 -9.65 65.66
C LYS A 5 -30.59 -10.13 64.60
N GLY A 6 -31.07 -10.80 63.58
CA GLY A 6 -30.32 -11.14 62.39
C GLY A 6 -30.13 -9.93 61.51
N THR A 7 -28.89 -9.50 61.35
CA THR A 7 -28.49 -8.44 60.41
C THR A 7 -28.30 -9.11 59.04
N THR A 8 -29.24 -8.95 58.14
CA THR A 8 -29.10 -9.33 56.73
C THR A 8 -28.25 -8.27 56.03
N VAL A 9 -26.99 -8.61 55.77
CA VAL A 9 -26.09 -7.80 54.95
C VAL A 9 -26.50 -8.01 53.50
N SER A 10 -27.08 -6.99 52.89
CA SER A 10 -27.37 -6.94 51.44
C SER A 10 -26.05 -6.80 50.65
N ALA A 11 -25.42 -7.92 50.31
CA ALA A 11 -24.15 -7.99 49.63
C ALA A 11 -24.22 -7.98 48.08
N GLY A 12 -25.43 -7.70 47.49
CA GLY A 12 -25.67 -8.00 46.07
C GLY A 12 -25.38 -6.87 45.05
N SER A 13 -25.33 -5.60 45.44
CA SER A 13 -25.30 -4.52 44.43
C SER A 13 -23.94 -3.84 44.24
N PHE A 14 -23.06 -3.92 45.22
CA PHE A 14 -21.71 -3.30 45.16
C PHE A 14 -20.75 -4.10 44.28
N GLY A 15 -20.82 -5.45 44.32
CA GLY A 15 -19.94 -6.31 43.55
C GLY A 15 -20.19 -6.27 42.04
N PHE A 16 -21.44 -6.13 41.64
CA PHE A 16 -21.82 -6.10 40.23
C PHE A 16 -21.38 -4.80 39.54
N LYS A 17 -21.50 -3.68 40.20
CA LYS A 17 -21.05 -2.36 39.67
C LYS A 17 -19.52 -2.27 39.55
N SER A 18 -18.77 -2.79 40.50
CA SER A 18 -17.31 -2.83 40.45
C SER A 18 -16.79 -3.82 39.38
N ALA A 19 -17.45 -4.95 39.18
CA ALA A 19 -17.12 -5.90 38.12
C ALA A 19 -17.37 -5.30 36.73
N LEU A 20 -18.46 -4.58 36.55
CA LEU A 20 -18.79 -3.91 35.29
C LEU A 20 -17.80 -2.79 34.95
N THR A 21 -17.38 -2.01 35.96
CA THR A 21 -16.38 -0.96 35.79
C THR A 21 -14.99 -1.55 35.45
N GLY A 22 -14.60 -2.64 36.09
CA GLY A 22 -13.36 -3.35 35.78
C GLY A 22 -13.34 -3.91 34.36
N LEU A 23 -14.44 -4.49 33.91
CA LEU A 23 -14.58 -5.02 32.55
C LEU A 23 -14.52 -3.91 31.49
N ALA A 24 -15.12 -2.75 31.75
CA ALA A 24 -15.09 -1.59 30.87
C ALA A 24 -13.65 -1.01 30.74
N LEU A 25 -12.88 -0.98 31.82
CA LEU A 25 -11.49 -0.53 31.80
C LEU A 25 -10.58 -1.49 31.02
N LEU A 26 -10.81 -2.79 31.09
CA LEU A 26 -10.08 -3.79 30.30
C LEU A 26 -10.37 -3.67 28.79
N ALA A 27 -11.57 -3.32 28.41
CA ALA A 27 -11.95 -3.12 27.00
C ALA A 27 -11.28 -1.90 26.36
N LEU A 28 -11.00 -0.85 27.14
CA LEU A 28 -10.30 0.37 26.66
C LEU A 28 -8.81 0.15 26.37
N GLY A 29 -8.18 -0.82 27.00
CA GLY A 29 -6.76 -1.16 26.79
C GLY A 29 -6.46 -1.97 25.53
N SER A 30 -7.47 -2.46 24.82
CA SER A 30 -7.33 -3.40 23.69
C SER A 30 -6.95 -2.74 22.35
N CYS A 31 -6.94 -1.41 22.23
CA CYS A 31 -6.63 -0.70 21.00
C CYS A 31 -5.13 -0.50 20.81
N SER A 32 -4.38 -1.54 20.48
CA SER A 32 -2.96 -1.43 20.13
C SER A 32 -2.76 -1.25 18.62
N PRO A 33 -1.80 -0.41 18.18
CA PRO A 33 -1.47 -0.27 16.78
C PRO A 33 -0.85 -1.57 16.25
N GLN A 34 -1.27 -1.99 15.07
CA GLN A 34 -0.67 -3.11 14.35
C GLN A 34 0.31 -2.58 13.31
N PHE A 35 1.45 -3.25 13.17
CA PHE A 35 2.46 -2.93 12.17
C PHE A 35 2.51 -4.05 11.13
N ARG A 36 2.55 -3.65 9.85
CA ARG A 36 2.71 -4.57 8.73
C ARG A 36 3.92 -4.14 7.91
N ASN A 37 4.78 -5.11 7.62
CA ASN A 37 5.93 -4.93 6.76
C ASN A 37 5.59 -5.51 5.38
N HIS A 38 5.98 -4.79 4.34
CA HIS A 38 5.80 -5.17 2.94
C HIS A 38 7.11 -5.00 2.19
N GLY A 39 7.45 -6.01 1.39
CA GLY A 39 8.65 -6.01 0.58
C GLY A 39 9.93 -6.31 1.37
N TYR A 40 11.04 -6.28 0.65
CA TYR A 40 12.38 -6.56 1.14
C TYR A 40 13.37 -5.55 0.57
N VAL A 41 14.37 -5.21 1.35
CA VAL A 41 15.52 -4.41 0.95
C VAL A 41 16.76 -5.08 1.52
N PRO A 42 17.81 -5.33 0.70
CA PRO A 42 19.08 -5.83 1.18
C PRO A 42 19.69 -4.92 2.24
N ASP A 43 20.31 -5.49 3.25
CA ASP A 43 21.00 -4.71 4.27
C ASP A 43 22.35 -4.18 3.78
N GLU A 44 23.02 -3.37 4.61
CA GLU A 44 24.30 -2.77 4.23
C GLU A 44 25.40 -3.82 4.08
N THR A 45 25.35 -4.91 4.83
CA THR A 45 26.34 -5.98 4.76
C THR A 45 26.18 -6.81 3.50
N GLU A 46 24.96 -7.03 3.08
CA GLU A 46 24.62 -7.68 1.81
C GLU A 46 25.03 -6.79 0.62
N LEU A 47 24.71 -5.51 0.66
CA LEU A 47 25.09 -4.56 -0.39
C LEU A 47 26.62 -4.38 -0.51
N ALA A 48 27.35 -4.51 0.59
CA ALA A 48 28.82 -4.42 0.59
C ALA A 48 29.49 -5.59 -0.14
N THR A 49 28.79 -6.66 -0.42
CA THR A 49 29.31 -7.77 -1.25
C THR A 49 29.34 -7.43 -2.73
N LEU A 50 28.59 -6.43 -3.16
CA LEU A 50 28.55 -5.98 -4.54
C LEU A 50 29.70 -5.02 -4.87
N VAL A 51 30.32 -5.23 -6.00
CA VAL A 51 31.41 -4.39 -6.52
C VAL A 51 30.96 -3.69 -7.80
N VAL A 52 30.88 -2.36 -7.75
CA VAL A 52 30.54 -1.53 -8.91
C VAL A 52 31.57 -1.74 -10.03
N GLY A 53 31.10 -1.92 -11.26
CA GLY A 53 31.93 -2.20 -12.44
C GLY A 53 32.33 -3.66 -12.58
N VAL A 54 31.88 -4.57 -11.69
CA VAL A 54 32.22 -6.01 -11.73
C VAL A 54 30.99 -6.88 -11.77
N ASN A 55 30.07 -6.70 -10.79
CA ASN A 55 28.90 -7.54 -10.70
C ASN A 55 27.88 -7.25 -11.81
N THR A 56 27.26 -8.32 -12.27
CA THR A 56 26.25 -8.27 -13.33
C THR A 56 24.83 -8.24 -12.76
N ARG A 57 23.88 -7.89 -13.61
CA ARG A 57 22.44 -7.89 -13.29
C ARG A 57 21.95 -9.25 -12.80
N ASP A 58 22.42 -10.34 -13.42
CA ASP A 58 22.03 -11.70 -13.05
C ASP A 58 22.56 -12.09 -11.68
N GLU A 59 23.81 -11.75 -11.37
CA GLU A 59 24.40 -11.98 -10.04
C GLU A 59 23.66 -11.22 -8.95
N VAL A 60 23.23 -9.99 -9.21
CA VAL A 60 22.42 -9.20 -8.28
C VAL A 60 21.06 -9.86 -8.05
N SER A 61 20.41 -10.36 -9.10
CA SER A 61 19.12 -11.05 -8.97
C SER A 61 19.24 -12.41 -8.28
N GLU A 62 20.37 -13.10 -8.44
CA GLU A 62 20.65 -14.34 -7.73
C GLU A 62 20.92 -14.10 -6.24
N ALA A 63 21.65 -13.04 -5.91
CA ALA A 63 21.99 -12.69 -4.53
C ALA A 63 20.80 -12.19 -3.72
N PHE A 64 19.97 -11.32 -4.30
CA PHE A 64 18.88 -10.63 -3.56
C PHE A 64 17.48 -11.04 -3.99
N GLY A 65 17.37 -11.90 -4.99
CA GLY A 65 16.08 -12.32 -5.53
C GLY A 65 15.47 -11.29 -6.48
N VAL A 66 14.23 -11.57 -6.87
CA VAL A 66 13.50 -10.75 -7.86
C VAL A 66 13.18 -9.36 -7.31
N PRO A 67 13.59 -8.28 -7.98
CA PRO A 67 13.28 -6.92 -7.56
C PRO A 67 11.77 -6.64 -7.65
N VAL A 68 11.27 -5.72 -6.82
CA VAL A 68 9.88 -5.27 -6.86
C VAL A 68 9.55 -4.55 -8.17
N MET A 69 10.54 -3.83 -8.70
CA MET A 69 10.44 -3.16 -9.99
C MET A 69 11.76 -3.29 -10.74
N SER A 70 11.66 -3.60 -12.02
CA SER A 70 12.76 -3.47 -12.98
C SER A 70 12.44 -2.33 -13.95
N GLY A 71 13.40 -1.44 -14.19
CA GLY A 71 13.21 -0.32 -15.12
C GLY A 71 12.94 -0.81 -16.52
N MET A 72 11.98 -0.19 -17.22
CA MET A 72 11.67 -0.47 -18.61
C MET A 72 12.64 0.31 -19.50
N GLN A 73 13.37 -0.40 -20.37
CA GLN A 73 14.18 0.07 -21.52
C GLN A 73 15.44 0.89 -21.22
N GLY A 74 16.57 0.43 -21.74
CA GLY A 74 17.87 1.10 -21.66
C GLY A 74 18.45 0.99 -20.25
N ALA A 75 19.10 1.91 -19.69
CA ALA A 75 19.71 1.92 -18.36
C ALA A 75 18.72 1.61 -17.21
N GLY A 76 18.04 0.46 -17.30
CA GLY A 76 17.04 -0.01 -16.34
C GLY A 76 17.67 -0.50 -15.05
N GLY A 77 17.28 0.09 -13.91
CA GLY A 77 17.73 -0.34 -12.60
C GLY A 77 16.78 -1.36 -11.95
N TYR A 78 17.30 -2.06 -10.94
CA TYR A 78 16.51 -2.85 -10.01
C TYR A 78 16.14 -2.02 -8.78
N TYR A 79 14.89 -2.14 -8.35
CA TYR A 79 14.38 -1.43 -7.17
C TYR A 79 13.88 -2.45 -6.16
N TYR A 80 14.50 -2.44 -4.99
CA TYR A 80 14.07 -3.18 -3.82
C TYR A 80 13.42 -2.19 -2.87
N ILE A 81 12.21 -2.49 -2.40
CA ILE A 81 11.40 -1.56 -1.61
C ILE A 81 10.88 -2.27 -0.38
N HIS A 82 11.22 -1.76 0.79
CA HIS A 82 10.62 -2.14 2.07
C HIS A 82 9.71 -1.03 2.57
N THR A 83 8.53 -1.38 3.04
CA THR A 83 7.57 -0.41 3.60
C THR A 83 6.97 -0.96 4.87
N ARG A 84 7.00 -0.17 5.94
CA ARG A 84 6.33 -0.45 7.22
C ARG A 84 5.12 0.45 7.37
N VAL A 85 3.95 -0.17 7.53
CA VAL A 85 2.67 0.52 7.66
C VAL A 85 2.10 0.30 9.05
N ARG A 86 1.72 1.38 9.69
CA ARG A 86 0.99 1.35 10.96
C ARG A 86 -0.51 1.38 10.70
N HIS A 87 -1.20 0.36 11.19
CA HIS A 87 -2.65 0.25 11.14
C HIS A 87 -3.24 0.55 12.51
N MET A 88 -4.26 1.38 12.55
CA MET A 88 -5.12 1.60 13.70
C MET A 88 -6.56 1.33 13.28
N THR A 89 -7.36 0.69 14.14
CA THR A 89 -8.72 0.24 13.83
C THR A 89 -9.65 1.37 13.34
N TYR A 90 -9.40 2.60 13.80
CA TYR A 90 -10.25 3.77 13.55
C TYR A 90 -9.57 4.87 12.74
N LYS A 91 -8.36 4.63 12.23
CA LYS A 91 -7.59 5.60 11.42
C LYS A 91 -7.10 4.96 10.14
N GLU A 92 -6.96 5.78 9.13
CA GLU A 92 -6.33 5.40 7.88
C GLU A 92 -4.90 4.86 8.11
N PRO A 93 -4.50 3.80 7.40
CA PRO A 93 -3.15 3.27 7.49
C PRO A 93 -2.10 4.31 7.11
N VAL A 94 -1.04 4.41 7.91
CA VAL A 94 0.03 5.39 7.69
C VAL A 94 1.35 4.67 7.46
N VAL A 95 2.03 5.01 6.37
CA VAL A 95 3.41 4.58 6.12
C VAL A 95 4.31 5.32 7.10
N ILE A 96 5.00 4.56 7.96
CA ILE A 96 5.90 5.11 8.98
C ILE A 96 7.38 4.95 8.62
N GLU A 97 7.67 4.00 7.74
CA GLU A 97 9.03 3.71 7.27
C GLU A 97 8.96 3.22 5.83
N ARG A 98 9.87 3.70 5.01
CA ARG A 98 10.08 3.21 3.66
C ARG A 98 11.55 3.34 3.31
N ASP A 99 12.13 2.21 2.94
CA ASP A 99 13.47 2.13 2.39
C ASP A 99 13.40 1.66 0.94
N VAL A 100 14.21 2.28 0.11
CA VAL A 100 14.33 1.95 -1.30
C VAL A 100 15.81 1.81 -1.61
N VAL A 101 16.20 0.67 -2.16
CA VAL A 101 17.51 0.48 -2.77
C VAL A 101 17.33 0.45 -4.28
N ALA A 102 18.00 1.36 -4.96
CA ALA A 102 18.06 1.46 -6.41
C ALA A 102 19.43 1.01 -6.88
N ILE A 103 19.46 -0.01 -7.72
CA ILE A 103 20.68 -0.57 -8.31
C ILE A 103 20.61 -0.29 -9.80
N SER A 104 21.58 0.46 -10.34
CA SER A 104 21.64 0.84 -11.75
C SER A 104 22.66 0.02 -12.49
N PHE A 105 22.36 -0.29 -13.74
CA PHE A 105 23.24 -1.05 -14.64
C PHE A 105 23.48 -0.23 -15.90
N ASP A 106 24.57 -0.54 -16.61
CA ASP A 106 24.84 -0.03 -17.95
C ASP A 106 24.18 -0.87 -19.04
N ASP A 107 24.49 -0.55 -20.28
CA ASP A 107 23.96 -1.25 -21.46
C ASP A 107 24.50 -2.68 -21.60
N GLU A 108 25.61 -2.99 -20.92
CA GLU A 108 26.25 -4.31 -20.84
C GLU A 108 25.78 -5.12 -19.61
N ASP A 109 24.75 -4.65 -18.90
CA ASP A 109 24.20 -5.23 -17.66
C ASP A 109 25.20 -5.28 -16.49
N VAL A 110 26.21 -4.41 -16.48
CA VAL A 110 27.18 -4.29 -15.39
C VAL A 110 26.71 -3.23 -14.39
N LEU A 111 26.87 -3.53 -13.11
CA LEU A 111 26.50 -2.65 -11.99
C LEU A 111 27.27 -1.31 -12.04
N THR A 112 26.55 -0.20 -12.16
CA THR A 112 27.15 1.15 -12.22
C THR A 112 26.96 1.96 -10.93
N ASN A 113 25.83 1.79 -10.25
CA ASN A 113 25.55 2.57 -9.05
C ASN A 113 24.59 1.86 -8.11
N ILE A 114 24.77 2.09 -6.81
CA ILE A 114 23.86 1.65 -5.74
C ILE A 114 23.43 2.90 -4.96
N GLY A 115 22.14 3.19 -4.97
CA GLY A 115 21.54 4.29 -4.20
C GLY A 115 20.58 3.76 -3.13
N ARG A 116 20.65 4.28 -1.91
CA ARG A 116 19.70 4.00 -0.84
C ARG A 116 18.95 5.27 -0.49
N TYR A 117 17.62 5.17 -0.39
CA TYR A 117 16.74 6.29 -0.11
C TYR A 117 15.75 5.88 0.98
N SER A 118 15.53 6.78 1.93
CA SER A 118 14.55 6.61 3.01
C SER A 118 13.28 7.43 2.74
N LEU A 119 12.23 7.20 3.56
CA LEU A 119 11.01 8.00 3.51
C LEU A 119 11.28 9.50 3.68
N LYS A 120 12.33 9.87 4.43
CA LYS A 120 12.70 11.27 4.70
C LYS A 120 13.33 11.95 3.48
N ASP A 121 13.93 11.19 2.58
CA ASP A 121 14.56 11.69 1.36
C ASP A 121 13.53 11.90 0.24
N GLY A 122 12.31 11.38 0.44
CA GLY A 122 11.21 11.49 -0.51
C GLY A 122 10.73 12.94 -0.64
N LYS A 123 10.81 13.49 -1.86
CA LYS A 123 10.15 14.74 -2.22
C LYS A 123 8.75 14.43 -2.73
N VAL A 124 7.74 15.14 -2.23
CA VAL A 124 6.39 15.09 -2.80
C VAL A 124 6.45 15.74 -4.18
N ILE A 125 6.45 14.92 -5.23
CA ILE A 125 6.32 15.41 -6.60
C ILE A 125 4.83 15.36 -6.93
N THR A 126 4.24 16.51 -7.21
CA THR A 126 2.88 16.59 -7.73
C THR A 126 2.91 16.02 -9.14
N LEU A 127 2.47 14.79 -9.31
CA LEU A 127 2.28 14.20 -10.63
C LEU A 127 1.12 14.95 -11.28
N SER A 128 1.43 15.86 -12.22
CA SER A 128 0.41 16.44 -13.09
C SER A 128 -0.15 15.30 -13.94
N ARG A 129 -1.35 14.85 -13.62
CA ARG A 129 -2.07 13.86 -14.40
C ARG A 129 -2.36 14.48 -15.77
N ARG A 130 -1.56 14.15 -16.76
CA ARG A 130 -1.88 14.46 -18.16
C ARG A 130 -3.08 13.59 -18.55
N VAL A 131 -4.26 14.13 -18.36
CA VAL A 131 -5.49 13.53 -18.90
C VAL A 131 -5.43 13.76 -20.40
N THR A 132 -4.98 12.77 -21.14
CA THR A 132 -5.19 12.72 -22.58
C THR A 132 -6.69 12.53 -22.77
N LYS A 133 -7.39 13.63 -23.03
CA LYS A 133 -8.78 13.55 -23.49
C LYS A 133 -8.71 12.95 -24.88
N SER A 134 -8.97 11.66 -25.00
CA SER A 134 -9.33 11.03 -26.27
C SER A 134 -10.70 11.60 -26.66
N GLY A 135 -10.69 12.79 -27.25
CA GLY A 135 -11.91 13.53 -27.57
C GLY A 135 -12.70 13.02 -28.76
N ASP A 136 -12.31 11.86 -29.31
CA ASP A 136 -12.88 11.43 -30.59
C ASP A 136 -13.86 10.26 -30.52
N VAL A 137 -13.96 9.56 -29.38
CA VAL A 137 -14.83 8.36 -29.31
C VAL A 137 -16.32 8.72 -29.26
N ASN A 138 -16.69 9.86 -28.67
CA ASN A 138 -18.10 10.22 -28.51
C ASN A 138 -18.70 10.93 -29.73
N LYS A 139 -17.89 11.59 -30.58
CA LYS A 139 -18.42 12.26 -31.77
C LYS A 139 -18.70 11.30 -32.92
N GLY A 140 -17.92 10.20 -33.00
CA GLY A 140 -18.12 9.17 -34.02
C GLY A 140 -19.39 8.35 -33.79
N VAL A 141 -19.62 7.93 -32.53
CA VAL A 141 -20.78 7.08 -32.20
C VAL A 141 -22.10 7.82 -32.33
N LEU A 142 -22.19 9.04 -31.82
CA LEU A 142 -23.39 9.87 -31.96
C LEU A 142 -23.67 10.23 -33.43
N ARG A 143 -22.64 10.56 -34.21
CA ARG A 143 -22.79 10.86 -35.63
C ARG A 143 -23.24 9.62 -36.44
N GLN A 144 -22.76 8.44 -36.08
CA GLN A 144 -23.16 7.17 -36.68
C GLN A 144 -24.60 6.81 -36.31
N LEU A 145 -25.00 7.07 -35.07
CA LEU A 145 -26.37 6.85 -34.60
C LEU A 145 -27.35 7.77 -35.35
N PHE A 146 -27.03 9.06 -35.46
CA PHE A 146 -27.87 10.02 -36.18
C PHE A 146 -27.85 9.82 -37.68
N ALA A 147 -26.78 9.33 -38.28
CA ALA A 147 -26.72 9.00 -39.70
C ALA A 147 -27.63 7.82 -40.07
N ASN A 148 -27.78 6.87 -39.16
CA ASN A 148 -28.67 5.70 -39.36
C ASN A 148 -30.16 6.06 -39.17
N ILE A 149 -30.49 7.05 -38.31
CA ILE A 149 -31.87 7.48 -38.09
C ILE A 149 -32.42 8.27 -39.33
N GLY A 150 -31.53 8.96 -40.08
CA GLY A 150 -31.91 9.67 -41.27
C GLY A 150 -32.17 8.80 -42.53
N ASN A 151 -31.83 7.51 -42.44
CA ASN A 151 -31.93 6.57 -43.60
C ASN A 151 -33.10 5.58 -43.47
N ILE A 152 -34.05 5.84 -42.59
CA ILE A 152 -35.33 5.09 -42.58
C ILE A 152 -36.18 5.67 -43.72
N SER A 153 -36.01 5.06 -44.87
CA SER A 153 -36.86 5.34 -46.06
C SER A 153 -38.28 4.89 -45.76
N ALA A 154 -39.25 5.79 -45.86
CA ALA A 154 -40.66 5.51 -45.65
C ALA A 154 -41.25 4.48 -46.63
N GLY A 155 -40.41 3.96 -47.53
CA GLY A 155 -40.82 2.95 -48.52
C GLY A 155 -40.82 1.50 -48.05
N SER A 156 -40.27 1.20 -46.86
CA SER A 156 -40.20 -0.22 -46.38
C SER A 156 -41.28 -0.57 -45.36
N LEU A 157 -42.27 0.31 -45.14
CA LEU A 157 -43.38 0.07 -44.21
C LEU A 157 -44.74 -0.20 -44.91
N LEU A 158 -44.74 -0.36 -46.26
CA LEU A 158 -45.95 -0.56 -47.04
C LEU A 158 -45.87 -1.77 -47.99
N GLU A 159 -45.14 -2.84 -47.61
CA GLU A 159 -45.27 -4.17 -48.21
C GLU A 159 -45.57 -5.22 -47.16
#